data_7a7bf98c828c35503416281091ecb28c
#
_entry.id   7a7bf98c828c35503416281091ecb28c
#
_cell.length_a   1.000
_cell.length_b   1.000
_cell.length_c   1.000
_cell.angle_alpha   90.00
_cell.angle_beta   90.00
_cell.angle_gamma   90.00
#
_symmetry.space_group_name_H-M   'P 1'
#
loop_
_entity.id
_entity.type
_entity.pdbx_description
1 polymer ?
#
loop_
_entity_poly.entity_id
_entity_poly.type
_entity_poly.pdbx_seq_one_letter_code
_entity_poly.pdbx_strand_id
1 'polypeptide(L)'
;MSIFTQTSHSRSATLTRQNALLQSSFDQYQPKALPQQNKLLAAIPDSEWIELENEMELVEFKMNQVLYESGKTPLYLYFPTTAVISLFYMTQDGESSELAVIGNDGVIGISLVLSGSNISNEAVVHSAGLGYRLRAQLVKKALNRDGELLNILLRYSQSMITQMTQTAVCNRHHSIDQQLCRR
;
A
#
# COMPACT_ATOMS: atom_id res chain seq x y z
N MET A 1 -39.38 47.95 -23.05
CA MET A 1 -39.51 46.73 -22.23
C MET A 1 -38.76 45.60 -22.91
N SER A 2 -37.73 45.09 -22.35
CA SER A 2 -36.84 43.97 -22.72
C SER A 2 -35.37 44.37 -22.83
N ILE A 3 -34.71 44.45 -21.70
CA ILE A 3 -33.24 44.30 -21.59
C ILE A 3 -33.01 43.62 -20.24
N PHE A 4 -33.00 42.27 -20.22
CA PHE A 4 -32.47 41.48 -19.08
C PHE A 4 -32.54 39.99 -19.44
N THR A 5 -31.60 39.48 -20.27
CA THR A 5 -31.40 38.01 -20.40
C THR A 5 -30.08 37.65 -21.15
N GLN A 6 -28.96 38.32 -20.92
CA GLN A 6 -27.69 37.88 -21.58
C GLN A 6 -26.46 37.72 -20.65
N THR A 7 -26.59 37.83 -19.36
CA THR A 7 -25.39 37.79 -18.45
C THR A 7 -25.18 36.50 -17.69
N SER A 8 -26.09 35.53 -17.75
CA SER A 8 -25.95 34.28 -16.96
C SER A 8 -25.17 33.18 -17.67
N HIS A 9 -25.18 33.11 -18.98
CA HIS A 9 -24.48 32.05 -19.75
C HIS A 9 -22.95 32.21 -19.80
N SER A 10 -22.45 33.43 -19.77
CA SER A 10 -21.01 33.73 -19.84
C SER A 10 -20.26 33.33 -18.54
N ARG A 11 -20.88 33.51 -17.39
CA ARG A 11 -20.24 33.16 -16.10
C ARG A 11 -20.14 31.66 -15.88
N SER A 12 -21.11 30.87 -16.31
CA SER A 12 -21.08 29.41 -16.21
C SER A 12 -19.98 28.78 -17.05
N ALA A 13 -19.82 29.23 -18.29
CA ALA A 13 -18.78 28.73 -19.19
C ALA A 13 -17.35 29.06 -18.74
N THR A 14 -17.15 30.21 -18.08
CA THR A 14 -15.85 30.64 -17.55
C THR A 14 -15.47 29.81 -16.31
N LEU A 15 -16.42 29.53 -15.42
CA LEU A 15 -16.20 28.65 -14.23
C LEU A 15 -15.90 27.21 -14.63
N THR A 16 -16.58 26.69 -15.65
CA THR A 16 -16.32 25.32 -16.14
C THR A 16 -14.93 25.21 -16.78
N ARG A 17 -14.50 26.24 -17.50
CA ARG A 17 -13.16 26.30 -18.12
C ARG A 17 -12.04 26.47 -17.09
N GLN A 18 -12.28 27.26 -16.03
CA GLN A 18 -11.34 27.41 -14.92
C GLN A 18 -11.22 26.12 -14.10
N ASN A 19 -12.32 25.43 -13.83
CA ASN A 19 -12.29 24.12 -13.17
C ASN A 19 -11.60 23.04 -14.00
N ALA A 20 -11.80 23.04 -15.32
CA ALA A 20 -11.09 22.14 -16.23
C ALA A 20 -9.58 22.41 -16.30
N LEU A 21 -9.16 23.69 -16.26
CA LEU A 21 -7.74 24.07 -16.22
C LEU A 21 -7.10 23.75 -14.86
N LEU A 22 -7.84 23.90 -13.77
CA LEU A 22 -7.38 23.48 -12.43
C LEU A 22 -7.26 21.97 -12.35
N GLN A 23 -8.24 21.21 -12.85
CA GLN A 23 -8.15 19.77 -12.92
C GLN A 23 -6.99 19.30 -13.80
N SER A 24 -6.77 19.89 -14.97
CA SER A 24 -5.64 19.53 -15.83
C SER A 24 -4.28 19.86 -15.20
N SER A 25 -4.18 20.91 -14.41
CA SER A 25 -2.94 21.24 -13.66
C SER A 25 -2.74 20.33 -12.44
N PHE A 26 -3.80 19.84 -11.81
CA PHE A 26 -3.71 18.80 -10.78
C PHE A 26 -3.33 17.44 -11.37
N ASP A 27 -3.83 17.08 -12.55
CA ASP A 27 -3.47 15.83 -13.25
C ASP A 27 -2.02 15.85 -13.77
N GLN A 28 -1.43 17.01 -14.04
CA GLN A 28 -0.01 17.16 -14.40
C GLN A 28 0.94 17.11 -13.18
N TYR A 29 0.46 17.38 -11.98
CA TYR A 29 1.23 17.25 -10.75
C TYR A 29 0.96 15.90 -10.07
N GLN A 30 1.04 14.82 -10.81
CA GLN A 30 1.25 13.50 -10.22
C GLN A 30 2.70 13.49 -9.72
N PRO A 31 2.95 13.49 -8.40
CA PRO A 31 4.30 13.27 -7.92
C PRO A 31 4.74 11.92 -8.49
N LYS A 32 5.77 11.94 -9.32
CA LYS A 32 6.33 10.72 -9.90
C LYS A 32 6.78 9.86 -8.72
N ALA A 33 5.93 8.92 -8.32
CA ALA A 33 6.29 8.02 -7.25
C ALA A 33 7.55 7.28 -7.70
N LEU A 34 8.61 7.36 -6.91
CA LEU A 34 9.84 6.60 -7.15
C LEU A 34 9.79 5.34 -6.27
N PRO A 35 10.26 4.19 -6.77
CA PRO A 35 10.31 2.96 -5.96
C PRO A 35 11.02 3.16 -4.62
N GLN A 36 12.09 3.95 -4.59
CA GLN A 36 12.89 4.26 -3.40
C GLN A 36 12.17 5.10 -2.34
N GLN A 37 10.96 5.60 -2.61
CA GLN A 37 10.10 6.18 -1.57
C GLN A 37 9.57 5.10 -0.61
N ASN A 38 9.57 3.83 -1.02
CA ASN A 38 9.41 2.72 -0.10
C ASN A 38 10.77 2.37 0.49
N LYS A 39 10.86 2.39 1.83
CA LYS A 39 12.12 2.23 2.57
C LYS A 39 12.75 0.85 2.41
N LEU A 40 11.95 -0.20 2.19
CA LEU A 40 12.49 -1.54 1.92
C LEU A 40 13.13 -1.59 0.55
N LEU A 41 12.50 -1.01 -0.46
CA LEU A 41 13.07 -0.93 -1.80
C LEU A 41 14.33 -0.06 -1.83
N ALA A 42 14.35 1.04 -1.06
CA ALA A 42 15.53 1.90 -0.93
C ALA A 42 16.72 1.22 -0.23
N ALA A 43 16.48 0.16 0.54
CA ALA A 43 17.53 -0.59 1.23
C ALA A 43 18.15 -1.72 0.38
N ILE A 44 17.59 -2.03 -0.79
CA ILE A 44 18.11 -3.07 -1.69
C ILE A 44 19.39 -2.55 -2.35
N PRO A 45 20.50 -3.31 -2.31
CA PRO A 45 21.74 -2.94 -2.99
C PRO A 45 21.57 -2.78 -4.51
N ASP A 46 22.30 -1.86 -5.11
CA ASP A 46 22.21 -1.55 -6.55
C ASP A 46 22.41 -2.78 -7.44
N SER A 47 23.28 -3.72 -7.04
CA SER A 47 23.53 -4.95 -7.76
C SER A 47 22.30 -5.87 -7.87
N GLU A 48 21.43 -5.86 -6.85
CA GLU A 48 20.20 -6.64 -6.84
C GLU A 48 19.02 -5.82 -7.37
N TRP A 49 19.07 -4.50 -7.20
CA TRP A 49 18.05 -3.57 -7.64
C TRP A 49 17.84 -3.60 -9.16
N ILE A 50 18.92 -3.59 -9.93
CA ILE A 50 18.90 -3.58 -11.41
C ILE A 50 18.04 -4.72 -11.99
N GLU A 51 18.03 -5.88 -11.36
CA GLU A 51 17.23 -7.02 -11.82
C GLU A 51 15.72 -6.87 -11.49
N LEU A 52 15.40 -6.17 -10.41
CA LEU A 52 14.03 -6.03 -9.93
C LEU A 52 13.33 -4.80 -10.52
N GLU A 53 14.08 -3.72 -10.78
CA GLU A 53 13.53 -2.44 -11.21
C GLU A 53 12.69 -2.55 -12.49
N ASN A 54 13.20 -3.29 -13.48
CA ASN A 54 12.53 -3.47 -14.77
C ASN A 54 11.22 -4.27 -14.69
N GLU A 55 11.04 -5.03 -13.60
CA GLU A 55 9.88 -5.89 -13.37
C GLU A 55 8.87 -5.24 -12.41
N MET A 56 9.20 -4.06 -11.89
CA MET A 56 8.31 -3.31 -11.01
C MET A 56 7.24 -2.58 -11.79
N GLU A 57 6.01 -2.79 -11.37
CA GLU A 57 4.84 -2.11 -11.94
C GLU A 57 4.33 -1.07 -10.95
N LEU A 58 4.26 0.21 -11.37
CA LEU A 58 3.58 1.27 -10.62
C LEU A 58 2.08 0.98 -10.59
N VAL A 59 1.47 1.06 -9.40
CA VAL A 59 0.04 0.83 -9.19
C VAL A 59 -0.58 1.96 -8.37
N GLU A 60 -1.81 2.30 -8.73
CA GLU A 60 -2.68 3.16 -7.94
C GLU A 60 -3.54 2.29 -7.04
N PHE A 61 -3.53 2.58 -5.75
CA PHE A 61 -4.36 1.91 -4.75
C PHE A 61 -5.58 2.77 -4.43
N LYS A 62 -6.77 2.21 -4.63
CA LYS A 62 -8.04 2.89 -4.31
C LYS A 62 -8.47 2.55 -2.91
N MET A 63 -9.04 3.51 -2.20
CA MET A 63 -9.59 3.30 -0.85
C MET A 63 -10.57 2.12 -0.83
N ASN A 64 -10.48 1.27 0.18
CA ASN A 64 -11.27 0.02 0.35
C ASN A 64 -11.01 -1.05 -0.73
N GLN A 65 -9.99 -0.90 -1.57
CA GLN A 65 -9.61 -1.95 -2.51
C GLN A 65 -9.03 -3.15 -1.76
N VAL A 66 -9.57 -4.34 -2.02
CA VAL A 66 -9.00 -5.61 -1.54
C VAL A 66 -7.87 -6.01 -2.47
N LEU A 67 -6.67 -6.19 -1.94
CA LEU A 67 -5.49 -6.64 -2.71
C LEU A 67 -5.42 -8.16 -2.79
N TYR A 68 -5.74 -8.82 -1.70
CA TYR A 68 -5.98 -10.26 -1.65
C TYR A 68 -6.87 -10.63 -0.46
N GLU A 69 -7.58 -11.72 -0.59
CA GLU A 69 -8.49 -12.28 0.42
C GLU A 69 -7.82 -13.45 1.17
N SER A 70 -8.27 -13.69 2.38
CA SER A 70 -7.85 -14.86 3.16
C SER A 70 -8.14 -16.17 2.41
N GLY A 71 -7.23 -17.12 2.49
CA GLY A 71 -7.32 -18.43 1.82
C GLY A 71 -6.96 -18.41 0.33
N LYS A 72 -6.77 -17.24 -0.28
CA LYS A 72 -6.28 -17.13 -1.67
C LYS A 72 -4.78 -16.93 -1.70
N THR A 73 -4.14 -17.37 -2.77
CA THR A 73 -2.70 -17.17 -2.99
C THR A 73 -2.51 -15.95 -3.88
N PRO A 74 -2.08 -14.79 -3.35
CA PRO A 74 -1.79 -13.62 -4.16
C PRO A 74 -0.59 -13.87 -5.09
N LEU A 75 -0.59 -13.18 -6.21
CA LEU A 75 0.48 -13.30 -7.22
C LEU A 75 1.58 -12.26 -7.05
N TYR A 76 1.32 -11.20 -6.28
CA TYR A 76 2.18 -10.03 -6.17
C TYR A 76 2.54 -9.72 -4.72
N LEU A 77 3.74 -9.17 -4.54
CA LEU A 77 4.09 -8.35 -3.40
C LEU A 77 3.77 -6.89 -3.75
N TYR A 78 3.31 -6.13 -2.76
CA TYR A 78 3.00 -4.71 -2.94
C TYR A 78 3.86 -3.87 -2.00
N PHE A 79 4.44 -2.81 -2.53
CA PHE A 79 5.33 -1.87 -1.86
C PHE A 79 4.69 -0.48 -1.90
N PRO A 80 3.93 -0.07 -0.88
CA PRO A 80 3.31 1.26 -0.85
C PRO A 80 4.38 2.35 -0.83
N THR A 81 4.09 3.48 -1.49
CA THR A 81 4.91 4.70 -1.41
C THR A 81 4.15 5.82 -0.69
N THR A 82 2.89 6.02 -1.05
CA THR A 82 2.00 7.01 -0.42
C THR A 82 0.70 6.38 0.09
N ALA A 83 0.37 5.17 -0.35
CA ALA A 83 -0.79 4.44 0.16
C ALA A 83 -0.53 3.85 1.54
N VAL A 84 -1.61 3.55 2.27
CA VAL A 84 -1.59 2.81 3.53
C VAL A 84 -2.51 1.60 3.40
N ILE A 85 -2.04 0.43 3.82
CA ILE A 85 -2.74 -0.84 3.67
C ILE A 85 -2.86 -1.52 5.03
N SER A 86 -4.08 -1.93 5.39
CA SER A 86 -4.35 -2.69 6.61
C SER A 86 -4.41 -4.18 6.31
N LEU A 87 -3.82 -4.98 7.21
CA LEU A 87 -3.95 -6.43 7.23
C LEU A 87 -4.99 -6.83 8.27
N PHE A 88 -5.97 -7.62 7.85
CA PHE A 88 -7.01 -8.15 8.71
C PHE A 88 -6.93 -9.67 8.81
N TYR A 89 -7.19 -10.18 10.00
CA TYR A 89 -7.47 -11.58 10.23
C TYR A 89 -8.98 -11.77 10.36
N MET A 90 -9.52 -12.72 9.60
CA MET A 90 -10.94 -13.08 9.67
C MET A 90 -11.08 -14.31 10.58
N THR A 91 -11.91 -14.20 11.61
CA THR A 91 -12.26 -15.33 12.46
C THR A 91 -13.29 -16.24 11.77
N GLN A 92 -13.47 -17.47 12.29
CA GLN A 92 -14.48 -18.39 11.76
C GLN A 92 -15.90 -17.85 11.90
N ASP A 93 -16.14 -16.99 12.90
CA ASP A 93 -17.43 -16.37 13.19
C ASP A 93 -17.70 -15.13 12.33
N GLY A 94 -16.78 -14.79 11.41
CA GLY A 94 -16.91 -13.65 10.49
C GLY A 94 -16.48 -12.29 11.09
N GLU A 95 -15.95 -12.28 12.30
CA GLU A 95 -15.35 -11.08 12.87
C GLU A 95 -13.98 -10.81 12.24
N SER A 96 -13.65 -9.54 12.04
CA SER A 96 -12.34 -9.11 11.53
C SER A 96 -11.54 -8.38 12.61
N SER A 97 -10.25 -8.66 12.69
CA SER A 97 -9.32 -7.95 13.57
C SER A 97 -8.16 -7.41 12.77
N GLU A 98 -7.86 -6.13 12.93
CA GLU A 98 -6.70 -5.52 12.29
C GLU A 98 -5.42 -6.02 12.96
N LEU A 99 -4.55 -6.63 12.18
CA LEU A 99 -3.26 -7.17 12.62
C LEU A 99 -2.15 -6.12 12.54
N ALA A 100 -2.11 -5.38 11.44
CA ALA A 100 -1.07 -4.40 11.16
C ALA A 100 -1.53 -3.39 10.13
N VAL A 101 -0.88 -2.23 10.16
CA VAL A 101 -1.01 -1.17 9.16
C VAL A 101 0.36 -0.97 8.52
N ILE A 102 0.40 -1.00 7.19
CA ILE A 102 1.63 -0.99 6.40
C ILE A 102 1.62 0.22 5.47
N GLY A 103 2.63 1.06 5.61
CA GLY A 103 2.89 2.22 4.77
C GLY A 103 4.14 2.06 3.91
N ASN A 104 4.83 3.15 3.66
CA ASN A 104 6.04 3.20 2.84
C ASN A 104 7.29 2.56 3.48
N ASP A 105 7.16 2.00 4.67
CA ASP A 105 8.23 1.29 5.39
C ASP A 105 8.06 -0.23 5.37
N GLY A 106 7.10 -0.74 4.56
CA GLY A 106 6.82 -2.15 4.55
C GLY A 106 6.46 -2.73 3.18
N VAL A 107 6.14 -4.02 3.20
CA VAL A 107 5.70 -4.82 2.05
C VAL A 107 4.52 -5.70 2.42
N ILE A 108 3.54 -5.78 1.54
CA ILE A 108 2.37 -6.65 1.65
C ILE A 108 2.61 -7.92 0.84
N GLY A 109 2.19 -9.08 1.39
CA GLY A 109 2.33 -10.37 0.73
C GLY A 109 3.64 -11.10 1.02
N ILE A 110 4.40 -10.66 2.04
CA ILE A 110 5.69 -11.27 2.42
C ILE A 110 5.58 -12.79 2.68
N SER A 111 4.46 -13.26 3.22
CA SER A 111 4.20 -14.69 3.47
C SER A 111 4.27 -15.54 2.21
N LEU A 112 3.95 -14.98 1.03
CA LEU A 112 4.08 -15.69 -0.26
C LEU A 112 5.51 -16.15 -0.55
N VAL A 113 6.44 -15.32 -0.12
CA VAL A 113 7.87 -15.53 -0.38
C VAL A 113 8.46 -16.47 0.65
N LEU A 114 8.07 -16.33 1.91
CA LEU A 114 8.64 -17.09 3.02
C LEU A 114 8.03 -18.49 3.16
N SER A 115 6.71 -18.64 3.05
CA SER A 115 6.01 -19.92 3.28
C SER A 115 5.44 -20.57 2.01
N GLY A 116 5.20 -19.78 0.98
CA GLY A 116 4.73 -20.28 -0.33
C GLY A 116 3.29 -20.78 -0.39
N SER A 117 2.54 -20.73 0.71
CA SER A 117 1.20 -21.32 0.82
C SER A 117 0.16 -20.33 1.34
N ASN A 118 -1.04 -20.81 1.57
CA ASN A 118 -2.23 -20.05 1.92
C ASN A 118 -1.98 -18.94 2.94
N ILE A 119 -2.42 -17.74 2.59
CA ILE A 119 -2.40 -16.59 3.47
C ILE A 119 -3.69 -16.57 4.29
N SER A 120 -3.57 -16.50 5.62
CA SER A 120 -4.70 -16.48 6.56
C SER A 120 -5.22 -15.08 6.86
N ASN A 121 -4.69 -14.06 6.18
CA ASN A 121 -5.11 -12.66 6.34
C ASN A 121 -5.59 -12.08 5.02
N GLU A 122 -6.29 -10.96 5.13
CA GLU A 122 -6.77 -10.14 4.02
C GLU A 122 -6.02 -8.81 4.03
N ALA A 123 -5.71 -8.27 2.85
CA ALA A 123 -5.10 -6.95 2.70
C ALA A 123 -6.07 -5.99 2.03
N VAL A 124 -6.38 -4.89 2.73
CA VAL A 124 -7.32 -3.86 2.26
C VAL A 124 -6.64 -2.50 2.29
N VAL A 125 -6.82 -1.71 1.25
CA VAL A 125 -6.31 -0.34 1.17
C VAL A 125 -7.06 0.55 2.15
N HIS A 126 -6.37 1.03 3.18
CA HIS A 126 -6.90 1.94 4.19
C HIS A 126 -6.90 3.40 3.70
N SER A 127 -5.80 3.83 3.08
CA SER A 127 -5.67 5.16 2.46
C SER A 127 -5.21 5.02 1.02
N ALA A 128 -5.94 5.65 0.11
CA ALA A 128 -5.60 5.67 -1.30
C ALA A 128 -4.23 6.31 -1.54
N GLY A 129 -3.55 5.90 -2.61
CA GLY A 129 -2.23 6.41 -2.97
C GLY A 129 -1.54 5.55 -4.01
N LEU A 130 -0.23 5.70 -4.12
CA LEU A 130 0.61 5.01 -5.08
C LEU A 130 1.53 3.99 -4.37
N GLY A 131 2.03 3.06 -5.16
CA GLY A 131 3.06 2.12 -4.76
C GLY A 131 3.46 1.25 -5.94
N TYR A 132 4.25 0.24 -5.66
CA TYR A 132 4.74 -0.70 -6.66
C TYR A 132 4.29 -2.10 -6.34
N ARG A 133 4.13 -2.92 -7.36
CA ARG A 133 3.96 -4.35 -7.21
C ARG A 133 5.02 -5.12 -7.98
N LEU A 134 5.36 -6.27 -7.44
CA LEU A 134 6.32 -7.19 -8.04
C LEU A 134 5.80 -8.62 -7.95
N ARG A 135 5.94 -9.40 -8.99
CA ARG A 135 5.50 -10.80 -9.00
C ARG A 135 6.26 -11.61 -7.95
N ALA A 136 5.55 -12.34 -7.10
CA ALA A 136 6.13 -13.13 -6.02
C ALA A 136 7.17 -14.17 -6.53
N GLN A 137 6.97 -14.70 -7.73
CA GLN A 137 7.92 -15.65 -8.34
C GLN A 137 9.28 -15.02 -8.63
N LEU A 138 9.32 -13.74 -9.02
CA LEU A 138 10.57 -13.02 -9.28
C LEU A 138 11.34 -12.79 -7.99
N VAL A 139 10.63 -12.39 -6.92
CA VAL A 139 11.24 -12.24 -5.60
C VAL A 139 11.78 -13.57 -5.10
N LYS A 140 11.03 -14.68 -5.21
CA LYS A 140 11.50 -16.01 -4.84
C LYS A 140 12.75 -16.39 -5.61
N LYS A 141 12.82 -16.10 -6.91
CA LYS A 141 14.01 -16.37 -7.73
C LYS A 141 15.21 -15.55 -7.28
N ALA A 142 15.01 -14.28 -6.92
CA ALA A 142 16.07 -13.41 -6.39
C ALA A 142 16.59 -13.92 -5.02
N LEU A 143 15.71 -14.38 -4.14
CA LEU A 143 16.08 -14.90 -2.82
C LEU A 143 16.93 -16.16 -2.85
N ASN A 144 16.84 -16.98 -3.91
CA ASN A 144 17.66 -18.18 -4.07
C ASN A 144 19.13 -17.90 -4.39
N ARG A 145 19.53 -16.61 -4.46
CA ARG A 145 20.89 -16.19 -4.85
C ARG A 145 21.76 -15.73 -3.69
N ASP A 146 21.36 -16.01 -2.43
CA ASP A 146 22.08 -15.61 -1.21
C ASP A 146 22.42 -14.10 -1.15
N GLY A 147 21.47 -13.26 -1.61
CA GLY A 147 21.63 -11.80 -1.62
C GLY A 147 21.15 -11.11 -0.33
N GLU A 148 21.42 -9.79 -0.24
CA GLU A 148 21.00 -8.94 0.88
C GLU A 148 19.46 -8.76 0.92
N LEU A 149 18.76 -8.93 -0.20
CA LEU A 149 17.32 -8.89 -0.26
C LEU A 149 16.66 -9.85 0.73
N LEU A 150 17.20 -11.07 0.88
CA LEU A 150 16.70 -12.05 1.86
C LEU A 150 16.84 -11.50 3.28
N ASN A 151 17.98 -10.95 3.63
CA ASN A 151 18.23 -10.37 4.95
C ASN A 151 17.28 -9.19 5.25
N ILE A 152 17.04 -8.33 4.26
CA ILE A 152 16.09 -7.20 4.38
C ILE A 152 14.70 -7.73 4.68
N LEU A 153 14.21 -8.71 3.91
CA LEU A 153 12.87 -9.28 4.09
C LEU A 153 12.73 -10.05 5.40
N LEU A 154 13.77 -10.74 5.86
CA LEU A 154 13.77 -11.44 7.16
C LEU A 154 13.73 -10.43 8.32
N ARG A 155 14.52 -9.35 8.28
CA ARG A 155 14.48 -8.27 9.29
C ARG A 155 13.11 -7.60 9.31
N TYR A 156 12.53 -7.34 8.15
CA TYR A 156 11.17 -6.80 8.06
C TYR A 156 10.15 -7.76 8.69
N SER A 157 10.23 -9.07 8.39
CA SER A 157 9.35 -10.07 8.97
C SER A 157 9.47 -10.11 10.49
N GLN A 158 10.68 -10.02 11.05
CA GLN A 158 10.90 -9.93 12.48
C GLN A 158 10.28 -8.66 13.09
N SER A 159 10.40 -7.52 12.42
CA SER A 159 9.74 -6.27 12.81
C SER A 159 8.22 -6.41 12.85
N MET A 160 7.64 -7.04 11.84
CA MET A 160 6.19 -7.30 11.75
C MET A 160 5.71 -8.19 12.90
N ILE A 161 6.43 -9.27 13.21
CA ILE A 161 6.09 -10.14 14.35
C ILE A 161 6.11 -9.34 15.65
N THR A 162 7.13 -8.51 15.86
CA THR A 162 7.23 -7.66 17.05
C THR A 162 6.05 -6.69 17.15
N GLN A 163 5.71 -6.02 16.05
CA GLN A 163 4.59 -5.08 15.99
C GLN A 163 3.25 -5.78 16.27
N MET A 164 2.99 -6.94 15.65
CA MET A 164 1.77 -7.72 15.87
C MET A 164 1.66 -8.18 17.33
N THR A 165 2.77 -8.64 17.91
CA THR A 165 2.81 -9.06 19.33
C THR A 165 2.49 -7.89 20.25
N GLN A 166 3.08 -6.72 20.03
CA GLN A 166 2.78 -5.52 20.81
C GLN A 166 1.32 -5.10 20.66
N THR A 167 0.76 -5.20 19.46
CA THR A 167 -0.65 -4.88 19.20
C THR A 167 -1.56 -5.84 19.98
N ALA A 168 -1.28 -7.14 19.96
CA ALA A 168 -2.05 -8.13 20.70
C ALA A 168 -2.02 -7.89 22.22
N VAL A 169 -0.84 -7.57 22.77
CA VAL A 169 -0.68 -7.24 24.20
C VAL A 169 -1.46 -5.98 24.56
N CYS A 170 -1.36 -4.93 23.71
CA CYS A 170 -2.08 -3.67 23.95
C CYS A 170 -3.60 -3.87 23.90
N ASN A 171 -4.10 -4.62 22.94
CA ASN A 171 -5.53 -4.89 22.80
C ASN A 171 -6.08 -5.64 24.03
N ARG A 172 -5.25 -6.44 24.69
CA ARG A 172 -5.66 -7.21 25.87
C ARG A 172 -5.58 -6.40 27.18
N HIS A 173 -4.60 -5.53 27.33
CA HIS A 173 -4.25 -4.91 28.63
C HIS A 173 -4.52 -3.42 28.72
N HIS A 174 -4.71 -2.73 27.60
CA HIS A 174 -4.92 -1.29 27.58
C HIS A 174 -6.40 -0.92 27.40
N SER A 175 -6.82 0.16 28.04
CA SER A 175 -8.14 0.77 27.80
C SER A 175 -8.21 1.36 26.37
N ILE A 176 -9.42 1.61 25.89
CA ILE A 176 -9.66 2.22 24.56
C ILE A 176 -8.89 3.53 24.41
N ASP A 177 -8.89 4.37 25.45
CA ASP A 177 -8.16 5.66 25.43
C ASP A 177 -6.65 5.48 25.28
N GLN A 178 -6.08 4.49 25.96
CA GLN A 178 -4.66 4.14 25.86
C GLN A 178 -4.31 3.56 24.48
N GLN A 179 -5.22 2.79 23.89
CA GLN A 179 -5.05 2.26 22.53
C GLN A 179 -5.07 3.37 21.48
N LEU A 180 -5.93 4.37 21.63
CA LEU A 180 -6.02 5.54 20.73
C LEU A 180 -4.75 6.41 20.77
N CYS A 181 -4.14 6.58 21.94
CA CYS A 181 -2.90 7.37 22.08
C CYS A 181 -1.68 6.74 21.41
N ARG A 182 -1.76 5.47 21.00
CA ARG A 182 -0.66 4.74 20.34
C ARG A 182 -0.67 4.88 18.81
N ARG A 183 -1.82 5.21 18.24
CA ARG A 183 -1.98 5.41 16.79
C ARG A 183 -1.66 6.85 16.40
#